data_87f86c25d58e8a2c8c872cdbbc23941e
#
_entry.id   87f86c25d58e8a2c8c872cdbbc23941e
#
_cell.length_a   1.000
_cell.length_b   1.000
_cell.length_c   1.000
_cell.angle_alpha   90.00
_cell.angle_beta   90.00
_cell.angle_gamma   90.00
#
_symmetry.space_group_name_H-M   'P 1'
#
loop_
_entity.id
_entity.type
_entity.pdbx_description
1 polymer ?
#
loop_
_entity_poly.entity_id
_entity_poly.type
_entity_poly.pdbx_seq_one_letter_code
_entity_poly.pdbx_strand_id
1 'polypeptide(L)'
;WEKDYLKIIKEFENIKSYEGKVTKSANMLYQTLEEYFAYESRLTKLFVYASLRHDEALEDADASMLYNKIYKTYNDFCAAASFIEPEIIKEETSKVEKLLETKKLNKYKFYVTNILREKEHMLSSSEEKLIAKLTSTNHTFKNVNMTLLNSTLNYGEVKSEKETRKITNSNYHIIMESADRNIRRDAYEKLTSKIAEFKNIFAENLVSNMKNTSSMAEIRKFPSTLDSLLFSSNIPKSVVDSLYKVINKNLNVYQKYLKLIKNSL
;
A
#
# COMPACT_ATOMS: atom_id res chain seq x y z
N TRP A 1 -3.51 -22.31 -13.11
CA TRP A 1 -4.22 -21.44 -12.17
C TRP A 1 -5.41 -22.17 -11.55
N GLU A 2 -6.41 -22.64 -12.32
CA GLU A 2 -7.64 -23.23 -11.80
C GLU A 2 -7.38 -24.46 -10.90
N LYS A 3 -6.47 -25.35 -11.31
CA LYS A 3 -6.09 -26.53 -10.51
C LYS A 3 -5.52 -26.12 -9.13
N ASP A 4 -4.66 -25.09 -9.09
CA ASP A 4 -4.06 -24.61 -7.83
C ASP A 4 -5.08 -23.88 -6.98
N TYR A 5 -5.97 -23.11 -7.61
CA TYR A 5 -7.09 -22.45 -6.96
C TYR A 5 -8.01 -23.46 -6.24
N LEU A 6 -8.46 -24.49 -6.96
CA LEU A 6 -9.33 -25.53 -6.40
C LEU A 6 -8.67 -26.31 -5.23
N LYS A 7 -7.36 -26.44 -5.26
CA LYS A 7 -6.61 -27.04 -4.15
C LYS A 7 -6.59 -26.12 -2.93
N ILE A 8 -6.30 -24.83 -3.13
CA ILE A 8 -6.23 -23.86 -2.03
C ILE A 8 -7.56 -23.71 -1.31
N ILE A 9 -8.68 -23.54 -2.03
CA ILE A 9 -9.99 -23.35 -1.40
C ILE A 9 -10.46 -24.54 -0.54
N LYS A 10 -9.95 -25.73 -0.81
CA LYS A 10 -10.24 -26.94 0.02
C LYS A 10 -9.39 -26.98 1.29
N GLU A 11 -8.20 -26.40 1.24
CA GLU A 11 -7.20 -26.57 2.29
C GLU A 11 -7.18 -25.40 3.29
N PHE A 12 -7.46 -24.16 2.87
CA PHE A 12 -7.22 -22.99 3.74
C PHE A 12 -8.12 -22.95 4.99
N GLU A 13 -9.27 -23.61 4.97
CA GLU A 13 -10.13 -23.71 6.15
C GLU A 13 -9.44 -24.45 7.31
N ASN A 14 -8.41 -25.25 7.04
CA ASN A 14 -7.64 -25.94 8.07
C ASN A 14 -6.99 -24.96 9.05
N ILE A 15 -6.71 -23.72 8.62
CA ILE A 15 -6.12 -22.69 9.48
C ILE A 15 -6.97 -22.44 10.74
N LYS A 16 -8.29 -22.57 10.65
CA LYS A 16 -9.21 -22.40 11.79
C LYS A 16 -8.98 -23.43 12.91
N SER A 17 -8.37 -24.55 12.61
CA SER A 17 -8.06 -25.57 13.62
C SER A 17 -7.06 -25.11 14.69
N TYR A 18 -6.32 -24.02 14.41
CA TYR A 18 -5.37 -23.40 15.32
C TYR A 18 -5.99 -22.33 16.23
N GLU A 19 -7.24 -21.93 15.99
CA GLU A 19 -7.93 -20.93 16.79
C GLU A 19 -7.97 -21.35 18.30
N GLY A 20 -7.63 -20.40 19.16
CA GLY A 20 -7.49 -20.62 20.60
C GLY A 20 -6.25 -21.43 21.02
N LYS A 21 -5.29 -21.66 20.09
CA LYS A 21 -4.12 -22.50 20.36
C LYS A 21 -2.79 -21.88 19.92
N VAL A 22 -2.79 -20.74 19.24
CA VAL A 22 -1.61 -20.14 18.58
C VAL A 22 -0.41 -20.03 19.53
N THR A 23 -0.63 -19.54 20.74
CA THR A 23 0.42 -19.25 21.74
C THR A 23 0.57 -20.36 22.81
N LYS A 24 -0.07 -21.52 22.64
CA LYS A 24 0.00 -22.62 23.62
C LYS A 24 1.41 -23.23 23.75
N SER A 25 2.14 -23.27 22.64
CA SER A 25 3.54 -23.75 22.62
C SER A 25 4.27 -23.21 21.40
N ALA A 26 5.61 -23.24 21.45
CA ALA A 26 6.46 -22.85 20.32
C ALA A 26 6.17 -23.68 19.06
N ASN A 27 5.83 -24.95 19.22
CA ASN A 27 5.46 -25.81 18.09
C ASN A 27 4.11 -25.42 17.46
N MET A 28 3.11 -25.09 18.29
CA MET A 28 1.81 -24.61 17.79
C MET A 28 1.96 -23.27 17.05
N LEU A 29 2.68 -22.31 17.63
CA LEU A 29 2.98 -21.03 16.97
C LEU A 29 3.70 -21.26 15.64
N TYR A 30 4.71 -22.12 15.62
CA TYR A 30 5.43 -22.47 14.39
C TYR A 30 4.51 -23.06 13.32
N GLN A 31 3.70 -24.06 13.68
CA GLN A 31 2.78 -24.74 12.74
C GLN A 31 1.74 -23.76 12.19
N THR A 32 1.15 -22.93 13.05
CA THR A 32 0.18 -21.89 12.63
C THR A 32 0.79 -20.93 11.62
N LEU A 33 1.97 -20.39 11.92
CA LEU A 33 2.62 -19.42 11.03
C LEU A 33 3.14 -20.09 9.74
N GLU A 34 3.65 -21.31 9.81
CA GLU A 34 4.08 -22.07 8.64
C GLU A 34 2.93 -22.28 7.64
N GLU A 35 1.78 -22.68 8.16
CA GLU A 35 0.60 -22.95 7.34
C GLU A 35 -0.01 -21.64 6.81
N TYR A 36 -0.11 -20.61 7.66
CA TYR A 36 -0.57 -19.29 7.26
C TYR A 36 0.25 -18.73 6.09
N PHE A 37 1.56 -18.65 6.21
CA PHE A 37 2.42 -18.11 5.16
C PHE A 37 2.51 -19.00 3.92
N ALA A 38 2.36 -20.32 4.06
CA ALA A 38 2.26 -21.21 2.93
C ALA A 38 1.00 -20.95 2.09
N TYR A 39 -0.15 -20.73 2.74
CA TYR A 39 -1.39 -20.35 2.04
C TYR A 39 -1.31 -18.95 1.44
N GLU A 40 -0.87 -17.98 2.22
CA GLU A 40 -0.71 -16.60 1.77
C GLU A 40 0.17 -16.52 0.52
N SER A 41 1.32 -17.19 0.51
CA SER A 41 2.23 -17.21 -0.64
C SER A 41 1.58 -17.80 -1.89
N ARG A 42 0.80 -18.87 -1.74
CA ARG A 42 0.09 -19.51 -2.87
C ARG A 42 -1.05 -18.64 -3.39
N LEU A 43 -1.84 -18.05 -2.50
CA LEU A 43 -2.92 -17.12 -2.85
C LEU A 43 -2.38 -15.88 -3.54
N THR A 44 -1.29 -15.31 -3.03
CA THR A 44 -0.64 -14.13 -3.62
C THR A 44 -0.20 -14.40 -5.07
N LYS A 45 0.37 -15.57 -5.36
CA LYS A 45 0.74 -15.94 -6.74
C LYS A 45 -0.46 -15.97 -7.67
N LEU A 46 -1.58 -16.55 -7.23
CA LEU A 46 -2.81 -16.61 -8.01
C LEU A 46 -3.43 -15.22 -8.18
N PHE A 47 -3.38 -14.41 -7.14
CA PHE A 47 -3.87 -13.04 -7.14
C PHE A 47 -3.08 -12.15 -8.11
N VAL A 48 -1.75 -12.19 -8.05
CA VAL A 48 -0.89 -11.41 -8.95
C VAL A 48 -1.16 -11.79 -10.41
N TYR A 49 -1.26 -13.07 -10.73
CA TYR A 49 -1.61 -13.50 -12.08
C TYR A 49 -2.96 -12.93 -12.54
N ALA A 50 -3.99 -13.05 -11.71
CA ALA A 50 -5.33 -12.57 -12.06
C ALA A 50 -5.37 -11.03 -12.19
N SER A 51 -4.65 -10.30 -11.31
CA SER A 51 -4.52 -8.84 -11.40
C SER A 51 -3.87 -8.41 -12.70
N LEU A 52 -2.74 -9.02 -13.07
CA LEU A 52 -2.04 -8.68 -14.31
C LEU A 52 -2.88 -8.96 -15.56
N ARG A 53 -3.63 -10.08 -15.56
CA ARG A 53 -4.57 -10.40 -16.65
C ARG A 53 -5.70 -9.38 -16.76
N HIS A 54 -6.25 -8.97 -15.61
CA HIS A 54 -7.28 -7.94 -15.57
C HIS A 54 -6.74 -6.57 -16.04
N ASP A 55 -5.53 -6.19 -15.61
CA ASP A 55 -4.92 -4.91 -15.99
C ASP A 55 -4.54 -4.85 -17.48
N GLU A 56 -4.18 -6.00 -18.08
CA GLU A 56 -3.89 -6.14 -19.50
C GLU A 56 -5.15 -5.93 -20.38
N ALA A 57 -6.31 -6.37 -19.87
CA ALA A 57 -7.56 -6.38 -20.64
C ALA A 57 -8.77 -6.03 -19.76
N LEU A 58 -8.92 -4.75 -19.42
CA LEU A 58 -9.96 -4.24 -18.49
C LEU A 58 -11.40 -4.51 -18.98
N GLU A 59 -11.60 -4.67 -20.30
CA GLU A 59 -12.91 -4.98 -20.90
C GLU A 59 -13.16 -6.49 -21.02
N ASP A 60 -12.18 -7.34 -20.72
CA ASP A 60 -12.32 -8.79 -20.76
C ASP A 60 -13.11 -9.29 -19.54
N ALA A 61 -14.30 -9.84 -19.79
CA ALA A 61 -15.18 -10.37 -18.76
C ALA A 61 -14.57 -11.57 -18.02
N ASP A 62 -13.81 -12.43 -18.71
CA ASP A 62 -13.16 -13.60 -18.10
C ASP A 62 -12.01 -13.17 -17.19
N ALA A 63 -11.23 -12.17 -17.58
CA ALA A 63 -10.17 -11.60 -16.74
C ALA A 63 -10.76 -10.94 -15.47
N SER A 64 -11.84 -10.16 -15.62
CA SER A 64 -12.55 -9.54 -14.50
C SER A 64 -13.17 -10.58 -13.57
N MET A 65 -13.76 -11.66 -14.10
CA MET A 65 -14.32 -12.76 -13.30
C MET A 65 -13.21 -13.48 -12.51
N LEU A 66 -12.07 -13.75 -13.14
CA LEU A 66 -10.91 -14.38 -12.49
C LEU A 66 -10.38 -13.53 -11.33
N TYR A 67 -10.23 -12.23 -11.55
CA TYR A 67 -9.79 -11.28 -10.52
C TYR A 67 -10.77 -11.23 -9.34
N ASN A 68 -12.06 -11.08 -9.60
CA ASN A 68 -13.08 -11.04 -8.53
C ASN A 68 -13.13 -12.34 -7.73
N LYS A 69 -12.97 -13.49 -8.40
CA LYS A 69 -12.94 -14.80 -7.78
C LYS A 69 -11.80 -14.94 -6.77
N ILE A 70 -10.58 -14.58 -7.17
CA ILE A 70 -9.42 -14.66 -6.26
C ILE A 70 -9.45 -13.58 -5.18
N TYR A 71 -9.93 -12.39 -5.49
CA TYR A 71 -10.10 -11.31 -4.52
C TYR A 71 -11.03 -11.72 -3.37
N LYS A 72 -12.17 -12.33 -3.70
CA LYS A 72 -13.09 -12.88 -2.71
C LYS A 72 -12.39 -13.95 -1.86
N THR A 73 -11.71 -14.90 -2.50
CA THR A 73 -11.03 -15.99 -1.79
C THR A 73 -9.93 -15.50 -0.86
N TYR A 74 -9.19 -14.46 -1.28
CA TYR A 74 -8.19 -13.81 -0.43
C TYR A 74 -8.82 -13.19 0.82
N ASN A 75 -9.96 -12.50 0.66
CA ASN A 75 -10.69 -11.94 1.80
C ASN A 75 -11.25 -13.03 2.73
N ASP A 76 -11.77 -14.14 2.18
CA ASP A 76 -12.25 -15.27 2.96
C ASP A 76 -11.11 -15.91 3.77
N PHE A 77 -9.92 -16.04 3.20
CA PHE A 77 -8.72 -16.50 3.90
C PHE A 77 -8.29 -15.54 5.00
N CYS A 78 -8.23 -14.23 4.74
CA CYS A 78 -7.92 -13.22 5.75
C CYS A 78 -8.91 -13.27 6.93
N ALA A 79 -10.18 -13.44 6.64
CA ALA A 79 -11.21 -13.61 7.68
C ALA A 79 -11.01 -14.90 8.48
N ALA A 80 -10.69 -16.02 7.81
CA ALA A 80 -10.43 -17.30 8.47
C ALA A 80 -9.19 -17.27 9.38
N ALA A 81 -8.17 -16.50 9.02
CA ALA A 81 -6.91 -16.36 9.77
C ALA A 81 -6.89 -15.18 10.76
N SER A 82 -7.96 -14.39 10.84
CA SER A 82 -8.03 -13.14 11.62
C SER A 82 -7.84 -13.30 13.12
N PHE A 83 -7.87 -14.52 13.66
CA PHE A 83 -7.61 -14.81 15.07
C PHE A 83 -6.13 -14.82 15.45
N ILE A 84 -5.21 -14.99 14.49
CA ILE A 84 -3.78 -15.22 14.75
C ILE A 84 -3.14 -14.04 15.47
N GLU A 85 -3.24 -12.85 14.93
CA GLU A 85 -2.65 -11.65 15.51
C GLU A 85 -3.27 -11.29 16.86
N PRO A 86 -4.61 -11.25 17.03
CA PRO A 86 -5.24 -11.01 18.32
C PRO A 86 -4.84 -12.01 19.41
N GLU A 87 -4.64 -13.29 19.09
CA GLU A 87 -4.18 -14.28 20.08
C GLU A 87 -2.74 -14.02 20.51
N ILE A 88 -1.86 -13.63 19.59
CA ILE A 88 -0.47 -13.26 19.90
C ILE A 88 -0.45 -12.01 20.78
N ILE A 89 -1.22 -10.98 20.43
CA ILE A 89 -1.29 -9.72 21.16
C ILE A 89 -1.89 -9.88 22.55
N LYS A 90 -2.90 -10.73 22.69
CA LYS A 90 -3.58 -10.97 23.96
C LYS A 90 -2.70 -11.70 24.97
N GLU A 91 -1.72 -12.44 24.50
CA GLU A 91 -0.81 -13.18 25.35
C GLU A 91 0.20 -12.25 26.05
N GLU A 92 0.82 -12.70 27.14
CA GLU A 92 1.89 -11.98 27.84
C GLU A 92 3.12 -11.86 26.92
N THR A 93 3.65 -10.66 26.74
CA THR A 93 4.80 -10.39 25.86
C THR A 93 5.99 -11.27 26.21
N SER A 94 6.32 -11.38 27.50
CA SER A 94 7.42 -12.23 28.01
C SER A 94 7.26 -13.71 27.66
N LYS A 95 6.02 -14.22 27.60
CA LYS A 95 5.74 -15.60 27.19
C LYS A 95 5.95 -15.78 25.71
N VAL A 96 5.47 -14.86 24.88
CA VAL A 96 5.67 -14.94 23.42
C VAL A 96 7.15 -14.83 23.06
N GLU A 97 7.89 -13.92 23.71
CA GLU A 97 9.34 -13.78 23.52
C GLU A 97 10.10 -15.09 23.83
N LYS A 98 9.75 -15.79 24.93
CA LYS A 98 10.31 -17.11 25.23
C LYS A 98 10.00 -18.15 24.14
N LEU A 99 8.79 -18.14 23.55
CA LEU A 99 8.47 -19.03 22.43
C LEU A 99 9.39 -18.74 21.23
N LEU A 100 9.68 -17.46 20.98
CA LEU A 100 10.53 -17.00 19.86
C LEU A 100 12.01 -17.36 20.01
N GLU A 101 12.48 -17.79 21.17
CA GLU A 101 13.84 -18.31 21.35
C GLU A 101 14.07 -19.65 20.63
N THR A 102 12.98 -20.32 20.24
CA THR A 102 13.04 -21.59 19.51
C THR A 102 13.57 -21.38 18.09
N LYS A 103 14.65 -22.07 17.73
CA LYS A 103 15.34 -21.95 16.43
C LYS A 103 14.39 -22.00 15.21
N LYS A 104 13.35 -22.83 15.26
CA LYS A 104 12.36 -22.95 14.18
C LYS A 104 11.58 -21.65 13.94
N LEU A 105 11.38 -20.81 14.97
CA LEU A 105 10.66 -19.54 14.90
C LEU A 105 11.51 -18.37 14.43
N ASN A 106 12.82 -18.52 14.26
CA ASN A 106 13.71 -17.42 13.86
C ASN A 106 13.24 -16.70 12.58
N LYS A 107 12.70 -17.44 11.60
CA LYS A 107 12.21 -16.86 10.36
C LYS A 107 10.94 -16.02 10.53
N TYR A 108 10.20 -16.23 11.61
CA TYR A 108 8.98 -15.49 11.96
C TYR A 108 9.19 -14.46 13.07
N LYS A 109 10.39 -14.38 13.61
CA LYS A 109 10.70 -13.50 14.75
C LYS A 109 10.33 -12.04 14.45
N PHE A 110 10.68 -11.55 13.27
CA PHE A 110 10.36 -10.18 12.85
C PHE A 110 8.84 -9.95 12.80
N TYR A 111 8.09 -10.85 12.17
CA TYR A 111 6.64 -10.76 12.07
C TYR A 111 5.96 -10.72 13.45
N VAL A 112 6.29 -11.69 14.31
CA VAL A 112 5.70 -11.76 15.66
C VAL A 112 6.11 -10.58 16.52
N THR A 113 7.37 -10.13 16.44
CA THR A 113 7.83 -8.93 17.17
C THR A 113 7.08 -7.68 16.71
N ASN A 114 6.78 -7.55 15.43
CA ASN A 114 5.97 -6.43 14.93
C ASN A 114 4.55 -6.46 15.50
N ILE A 115 3.92 -7.63 15.56
CA ILE A 115 2.61 -7.78 16.20
C ILE A 115 2.65 -7.35 17.67
N LEU A 116 3.68 -7.78 18.41
CA LEU A 116 3.82 -7.38 19.83
C LEU A 116 3.99 -5.86 20.01
N ARG A 117 4.67 -5.19 19.07
CA ARG A 117 4.80 -3.72 19.07
C ARG A 117 3.46 -3.01 18.91
N GLU A 118 2.53 -3.60 18.14
CA GLU A 118 1.20 -3.01 17.93
C GLU A 118 0.38 -2.94 19.22
N LYS A 119 0.70 -3.77 20.22
CA LYS A 119 0.00 -3.83 21.50
C LYS A 119 -0.11 -2.47 22.20
N GLU A 120 0.92 -1.63 22.10
CA GLU A 120 0.93 -0.29 22.71
C GLU A 120 -0.02 0.70 22.01
N HIS A 121 -0.36 0.43 20.76
CA HIS A 121 -1.18 1.26 19.89
C HIS A 121 -2.57 0.69 19.65
N MET A 122 -2.90 -0.42 20.30
CA MET A 122 -4.23 -1.02 20.24
C MET A 122 -5.22 -0.23 21.10
N LEU A 123 -6.42 -0.15 20.59
CA LEU A 123 -7.56 0.44 21.27
C LEU A 123 -8.45 -0.68 21.86
N SER A 124 -9.43 -0.28 22.66
CA SER A 124 -10.44 -1.23 23.13
C SER A 124 -11.23 -1.83 21.95
N SER A 125 -11.80 -3.02 22.15
CA SER A 125 -12.59 -3.70 21.08
C SER A 125 -13.75 -2.85 20.55
N SER A 126 -14.34 -1.98 21.39
CA SER A 126 -15.40 -1.06 20.98
C SER A 126 -14.87 0.09 20.12
N GLU A 127 -13.73 0.65 20.48
CA GLU A 127 -13.05 1.70 19.70
C GLU A 127 -12.54 1.19 18.37
N GLU A 128 -11.93 -0.01 18.33
CA GLU A 128 -11.49 -0.64 17.05
C GLU A 128 -12.67 -0.87 16.10
N LYS A 129 -13.83 -1.32 16.61
CA LYS A 129 -15.04 -1.48 15.80
C LYS A 129 -15.55 -0.14 15.25
N LEU A 130 -15.46 0.93 16.04
CA LEU A 130 -15.84 2.27 15.61
C LEU A 130 -14.88 2.79 14.54
N ILE A 131 -13.58 2.68 14.78
CA ILE A 131 -12.53 3.06 13.83
C ILE A 131 -12.68 2.30 12.52
N ALA A 132 -12.89 0.98 12.55
CA ALA A 132 -13.07 0.17 11.35
C ALA A 132 -14.24 0.65 10.47
N LYS A 133 -15.36 1.08 11.07
CA LYS A 133 -16.48 1.68 10.34
C LYS A 133 -16.12 3.03 9.70
N LEU A 134 -15.35 3.87 10.40
CA LEU A 134 -14.92 5.18 9.90
C LEU A 134 -13.83 5.06 8.82
N THR A 135 -12.93 4.08 8.96
CA THR A 135 -11.80 3.88 8.03
C THR A 135 -12.26 3.49 6.62
N SER A 136 -13.47 2.94 6.47
CA SER A 136 -14.03 2.64 5.14
C SER A 136 -14.09 3.87 4.22
N THR A 137 -14.11 5.09 4.78
CA THR A 137 -14.12 6.35 4.04
C THR A 137 -12.73 6.87 3.68
N ASN A 138 -11.65 6.30 4.22
CA ASN A 138 -10.28 6.82 4.03
C ASN A 138 -9.81 6.75 2.57
N HIS A 139 -10.31 5.80 1.80
CA HIS A 139 -10.00 5.69 0.37
C HIS A 139 -10.57 6.83 -0.47
N THR A 140 -11.52 7.60 0.07
CA THR A 140 -12.17 8.72 -0.64
C THR A 140 -11.17 9.78 -1.08
N PHE A 141 -10.20 10.12 -0.26
CA PHE A 141 -9.17 11.13 -0.61
C PHE A 141 -8.36 10.72 -1.84
N LYS A 142 -7.93 9.45 -1.89
CA LYS A 142 -7.24 8.89 -3.05
C LYS A 142 -8.15 8.85 -4.27
N ASN A 143 -9.37 8.38 -4.12
CA ASN A 143 -10.33 8.23 -5.21
C ASN A 143 -10.70 9.58 -5.83
N VAL A 144 -10.89 10.63 -5.03
CA VAL A 144 -11.13 12.00 -5.51
C VAL A 144 -9.97 12.47 -6.40
N ASN A 145 -8.72 12.31 -5.95
CA ASN A 145 -7.55 12.66 -6.75
C ASN A 145 -7.48 11.86 -8.05
N MET A 146 -7.65 10.54 -7.98
CA MET A 146 -7.58 9.67 -9.17
C MET A 146 -8.67 10.00 -10.18
N THR A 147 -9.89 10.26 -9.71
CA THR A 147 -11.02 10.64 -10.57
C THR A 147 -10.77 12.00 -11.23
N LEU A 148 -10.33 13.00 -10.48
CA LEU A 148 -9.99 14.32 -11.03
C LEU A 148 -8.91 14.19 -12.09
N LEU A 149 -7.75 13.62 -11.75
CA LEU A 149 -6.57 13.60 -12.62
C LEU A 149 -6.74 12.72 -13.86
N ASN A 150 -7.46 11.60 -13.77
CA ASN A 150 -7.48 10.61 -14.84
C ASN A 150 -8.79 10.61 -15.67
N SER A 151 -9.90 11.09 -15.08
CA SER A 151 -11.21 10.99 -15.72
C SER A 151 -11.89 12.35 -15.95
N THR A 152 -11.76 13.29 -15.01
CA THR A 152 -12.52 14.54 -15.06
C THR A 152 -11.76 15.63 -15.81
N LEU A 153 -10.44 15.77 -15.59
CA LEU A 153 -9.65 16.84 -16.19
C LEU A 153 -9.34 16.52 -17.67
N ASN A 154 -9.80 17.40 -18.54
CA ASN A 154 -9.39 17.36 -19.94
C ASN A 154 -8.24 18.35 -20.13
N TYR A 155 -7.04 17.83 -20.35
CA TYR A 155 -5.82 18.63 -20.54
C TYR A 155 -5.64 19.14 -21.98
N GLY A 156 -6.53 18.77 -22.91
CA GLY A 156 -6.42 19.13 -24.32
C GLY A 156 -5.44 18.24 -25.08
N GLU A 157 -4.92 18.77 -26.18
CA GLU A 157 -4.08 18.04 -27.12
C GLU A 157 -2.85 18.86 -27.52
N VAL A 158 -1.75 18.18 -27.82
CA VAL A 158 -0.59 18.74 -28.49
C VAL A 158 -0.55 18.31 -29.94
N LYS A 159 -0.12 19.21 -30.82
CA LYS A 159 0.03 18.95 -32.26
C LYS A 159 1.51 18.91 -32.62
N SER A 160 1.91 17.84 -33.31
CA SER A 160 3.19 17.77 -34.01
C SER A 160 2.95 17.77 -35.53
N GLU A 161 4.01 17.87 -36.29
CA GLU A 161 3.90 17.75 -37.79
C GLU A 161 3.31 16.38 -38.22
N LYS A 162 3.46 15.37 -37.40
CA LYS A 162 3.08 13.97 -37.71
C LYS A 162 1.74 13.56 -37.14
N GLU A 163 1.38 14.10 -35.98
CA GLU A 163 0.19 13.65 -35.26
C GLU A 163 -0.35 14.68 -34.26
N THR A 164 -1.64 14.57 -33.96
CA THR A 164 -2.26 15.22 -32.80
C THR A 164 -2.39 14.19 -31.67
N ARG A 165 -1.87 14.51 -30.46
CA ARG A 165 -1.89 13.59 -29.33
C ARG A 165 -2.61 14.23 -28.15
N LYS A 166 -3.63 13.56 -27.62
CA LYS A 166 -4.33 13.96 -26.41
C LYS A 166 -3.37 13.88 -25.22
N ILE A 167 -3.38 14.90 -24.35
CA ILE A 167 -2.60 14.90 -23.12
C ILE A 167 -3.37 14.13 -22.06
N THR A 168 -2.73 13.16 -21.42
CA THR A 168 -3.23 12.41 -20.26
C THR A 168 -2.18 12.37 -19.18
N ASN A 169 -2.59 12.12 -17.94
CA ASN A 169 -1.65 11.97 -16.83
C ASN A 169 -0.62 10.84 -17.08
N SER A 170 -1.05 9.77 -17.75
CA SER A 170 -0.19 8.62 -18.05
C SER A 170 0.78 8.82 -19.21
N ASN A 171 0.47 9.65 -20.21
CA ASN A 171 1.35 9.84 -21.36
C ASN A 171 2.14 11.17 -21.33
N TYR A 172 1.90 12.03 -20.35
CA TYR A 172 2.57 13.32 -20.24
C TYR A 172 4.10 13.21 -20.24
N HIS A 173 4.65 12.23 -19.54
CA HIS A 173 6.10 12.02 -19.51
C HIS A 173 6.68 11.70 -20.89
N ILE A 174 5.97 10.91 -21.72
CA ILE A 174 6.38 10.59 -23.09
C ILE A 174 6.36 11.86 -23.97
N ILE A 175 5.34 12.72 -23.80
CA ILE A 175 5.26 13.99 -24.52
C ILE A 175 6.44 14.90 -24.13
N MET A 176 6.86 14.89 -22.87
CA MET A 176 8.00 15.68 -22.37
C MET A 176 9.37 15.18 -22.86
N GLU A 177 9.45 13.99 -23.48
CA GLU A 177 10.65 13.48 -24.16
C GLU A 177 10.78 13.98 -25.60
N SER A 178 9.78 14.71 -26.12
CA SER A 178 9.84 15.29 -27.47
C SER A 178 11.07 16.16 -27.68
N ALA A 179 11.75 16.03 -28.81
CA ALA A 179 12.84 16.91 -29.19
C ALA A 179 12.35 18.36 -29.43
N ASP A 180 11.10 18.54 -29.86
CA ASP A 180 10.49 19.86 -30.08
C ASP A 180 10.13 20.52 -28.73
N ARG A 181 10.82 21.62 -28.45
CA ARG A 181 10.59 22.39 -27.22
C ARG A 181 9.18 23.01 -27.16
N ASN A 182 8.59 23.35 -28.30
CA ASN A 182 7.26 23.96 -28.32
C ASN A 182 6.18 22.95 -27.90
N ILE A 183 6.32 21.69 -28.32
CA ILE A 183 5.44 20.59 -27.91
C ILE A 183 5.54 20.40 -26.40
N ARG A 184 6.75 20.36 -25.85
CA ARG A 184 6.96 20.23 -24.40
C ARG A 184 6.34 21.40 -23.63
N ARG A 185 6.54 22.63 -24.11
CA ARG A 185 5.98 23.85 -23.48
C ARG A 185 4.46 23.81 -23.51
N ASP A 186 3.87 23.56 -24.69
CA ASP A 186 2.42 23.53 -24.86
C ASP A 186 1.77 22.46 -23.95
N ALA A 187 2.37 21.26 -23.86
CA ALA A 187 1.92 20.21 -22.96
C ALA A 187 2.00 20.64 -21.48
N TYR A 188 3.12 21.24 -21.08
CA TYR A 188 3.33 21.73 -19.72
C TYR A 188 2.30 22.80 -19.34
N GLU A 189 2.14 23.81 -20.17
CA GLU A 189 1.23 24.92 -19.91
C GLU A 189 -0.23 24.43 -19.83
N LYS A 190 -0.66 23.56 -20.74
CA LYS A 190 -2.01 23.00 -20.73
C LYS A 190 -2.28 22.15 -19.49
N LEU A 191 -1.38 21.25 -19.15
CA LEU A 191 -1.54 20.39 -18.00
C LEU A 191 -1.54 21.19 -16.69
N THR A 192 -0.54 22.06 -16.51
CA THR A 192 -0.41 22.84 -15.28
C THR A 192 -1.52 23.86 -15.09
N SER A 193 -1.94 24.56 -16.16
CA SER A 193 -3.06 25.50 -16.12
C SER A 193 -4.35 24.78 -15.75
N LYS A 194 -4.58 23.58 -16.32
CA LYS A 194 -5.78 22.82 -16.03
C LYS A 194 -5.82 22.32 -14.59
N ILE A 195 -4.70 21.84 -14.05
CA ILE A 195 -4.58 21.49 -12.63
C ILE A 195 -4.81 22.71 -11.73
N ALA A 196 -4.26 23.88 -12.13
CA ALA A 196 -4.39 25.12 -11.36
C ALA A 196 -5.83 25.61 -11.22
N GLU A 197 -6.71 25.35 -12.19
CA GLU A 197 -8.16 25.63 -12.06
C GLU A 197 -8.77 24.93 -10.84
N PHE A 198 -8.27 23.77 -10.48
CA PHE A 198 -8.77 22.92 -9.40
C PHE A 198 -7.89 22.95 -8.14
N LYS A 199 -6.91 23.87 -8.07
CA LYS A 199 -5.94 23.91 -6.96
C LYS A 199 -6.57 23.93 -5.57
N ASN A 200 -7.72 24.58 -5.40
CA ASN A 200 -8.38 24.66 -4.10
C ASN A 200 -8.97 23.29 -3.70
N ILE A 201 -9.49 22.53 -4.64
CA ILE A 201 -10.01 21.17 -4.38
C ILE A 201 -8.84 20.23 -4.02
N PHE A 202 -7.73 20.31 -4.76
CA PHE A 202 -6.53 19.52 -4.43
C PHE A 202 -5.96 19.89 -3.05
N ALA A 203 -5.89 21.19 -2.74
CA ALA A 203 -5.42 21.67 -1.45
C ALA A 203 -6.29 21.19 -0.29
N GLU A 204 -7.62 21.34 -0.42
CA GLU A 204 -8.56 20.88 0.61
C GLU A 204 -8.52 19.37 0.81
N ASN A 205 -8.45 18.61 -0.29
CA ASN A 205 -8.33 17.15 -0.23
C ASN A 205 -7.01 16.72 0.45
N LEU A 206 -5.89 17.37 0.14
CA LEU A 206 -4.61 17.11 0.79
C LEU A 206 -4.64 17.42 2.27
N VAL A 207 -5.13 18.61 2.65
CA VAL A 207 -5.23 19.05 4.05
C VAL A 207 -6.14 18.11 4.84
N SER A 208 -7.27 17.71 4.27
CA SER A 208 -8.21 16.78 4.91
C SER A 208 -7.58 15.40 5.13
N ASN A 209 -6.81 14.89 4.14
CA ASN A 209 -6.08 13.63 4.30
C ASN A 209 -4.98 13.73 5.38
N MET A 210 -4.25 14.86 5.43
CA MET A 210 -3.24 15.11 6.48
C MET A 210 -3.87 15.16 7.87
N LYS A 211 -4.98 15.88 8.02
CA LYS A 211 -5.73 15.94 9.29
C LYS A 211 -6.22 14.56 9.72
N ASN A 212 -6.80 13.78 8.79
CA ASN A 212 -7.25 12.42 9.07
C ASN A 212 -6.11 11.52 9.55
N THR A 213 -4.95 11.56 8.86
CA THR A 213 -3.77 10.78 9.23
C THR A 213 -3.23 11.20 10.60
N SER A 214 -3.18 12.51 10.88
CA SER A 214 -2.72 13.04 12.17
C SER A 214 -3.66 12.64 13.31
N SER A 215 -4.97 12.78 13.13
CA SER A 215 -5.95 12.36 14.13
C SER A 215 -5.88 10.86 14.41
N MET A 216 -5.67 10.04 13.40
CA MET A 216 -5.51 8.60 13.57
C MET A 216 -4.24 8.26 14.36
N ALA A 217 -3.13 8.95 14.10
CA ALA A 217 -1.89 8.79 14.87
C ALA A 217 -2.11 9.17 16.36
N GLU A 218 -2.83 10.26 16.63
CA GLU A 218 -3.15 10.71 17.98
C GLU A 218 -4.06 9.70 18.70
N ILE A 219 -5.14 9.24 18.06
CA ILE A 219 -6.06 8.24 18.62
C ILE A 219 -5.30 6.96 19.00
N ARG A 220 -4.35 6.53 18.16
CA ARG A 220 -3.51 5.35 18.40
C ARG A 220 -2.30 5.62 19.31
N LYS A 221 -2.23 6.80 19.94
CA LYS A 221 -1.21 7.21 20.90
C LYS A 221 0.22 7.19 20.35
N PHE A 222 0.40 7.52 19.08
CA PHE A 222 1.73 7.74 18.53
C PHE A 222 2.27 9.12 18.94
N PRO A 223 3.60 9.23 19.23
CA PRO A 223 4.22 10.51 19.59
C PRO A 223 4.08 11.59 18.49
N SER A 224 4.06 11.17 17.22
CA SER A 224 3.83 12.04 16.06
C SER A 224 3.22 11.26 14.90
N THR A 225 2.69 12.00 13.92
CA THR A 225 2.23 11.41 12.65
C THR A 225 3.37 10.69 11.92
N LEU A 226 4.59 11.21 11.97
CA LEU A 226 5.75 10.56 11.36
C LEU A 226 6.05 9.21 12.02
N ASP A 227 6.02 9.15 13.35
CA ASP A 227 6.23 7.88 14.06
C ASP A 227 5.18 6.83 13.66
N SER A 228 3.91 7.24 13.54
CA SER A 228 2.84 6.36 13.06
C SER A 228 3.09 5.83 11.64
N LEU A 229 3.55 6.68 10.73
CA LEU A 229 3.83 6.30 9.34
C LEU A 229 5.05 5.36 9.21
N LEU A 230 6.04 5.51 10.08
CA LEU A 230 7.25 4.68 10.09
C LEU A 230 7.07 3.36 10.84
N PHE A 231 6.03 3.29 11.65
CA PHE A 231 5.83 2.19 12.61
C PHE A 231 5.70 0.82 11.93
N SER A 232 4.83 0.69 10.94
CA SER A 232 4.58 -0.60 10.26
C SER A 232 5.84 -1.19 9.62
N SER A 233 6.71 -0.33 9.08
CA SER A 233 7.99 -0.75 8.48
C SER A 233 9.14 -0.84 9.48
N ASN A 234 8.88 -0.52 10.75
CA ASN A 234 9.89 -0.48 11.83
C ASN A 234 11.11 0.38 11.47
N ILE A 235 10.89 1.54 10.85
CA ILE A 235 11.96 2.46 10.44
C ILE A 235 12.20 3.48 11.57
N PRO A 236 13.39 3.52 12.17
CA PRO A 236 13.73 4.56 13.13
C PRO A 236 13.73 5.95 12.49
N LYS A 237 13.22 6.95 13.21
CA LYS A 237 13.24 8.35 12.74
C LYS A 237 14.64 8.83 12.32
N SER A 238 15.70 8.34 12.98
CA SER A 238 17.10 8.65 12.64
C SER A 238 17.48 8.29 11.21
N VAL A 239 16.83 7.27 10.61
CA VAL A 239 17.03 6.92 9.18
C VAL A 239 16.49 8.02 8.28
N VAL A 240 15.29 8.54 8.59
CA VAL A 240 14.68 9.65 7.84
C VAL A 240 15.53 10.92 7.97
N ASP A 241 15.96 11.24 9.20
CA ASP A 241 16.84 12.39 9.45
C ASP A 241 18.17 12.28 8.69
N SER A 242 18.74 11.08 8.64
CA SER A 242 19.97 10.80 7.89
C SER A 242 19.76 10.94 6.38
N LEU A 243 18.63 10.46 5.86
CA LEU A 243 18.26 10.61 4.45
C LEU A 243 18.17 12.10 4.07
N TYR A 244 17.46 12.91 4.85
CA TYR A 244 17.37 14.35 4.61
C TYR A 244 18.75 15.04 4.66
N LYS A 245 19.60 14.69 5.62
CA LYS A 245 20.96 15.24 5.70
C LYS A 245 21.78 14.91 4.45
N VAL A 246 21.74 13.67 3.98
CA VAL A 246 22.48 13.23 2.79
C VAL A 246 21.93 13.92 1.52
N ILE A 247 20.61 13.98 1.35
CA ILE A 247 19.99 14.67 0.21
C ILE A 247 20.41 16.14 0.19
N ASN A 248 20.22 16.85 1.30
CA ASN A 248 20.54 18.28 1.40
C ASN A 248 22.03 18.55 1.15
N LYS A 249 22.93 17.71 1.65
CA LYS A 249 24.37 17.81 1.40
C LYS A 249 24.73 17.67 -0.08
N ASN A 250 23.94 16.91 -0.85
CA ASN A 250 24.23 16.58 -2.25
C ASN A 250 23.32 17.32 -3.26
N LEU A 251 22.51 18.29 -2.83
CA LEU A 251 21.62 19.06 -3.72
C LEU A 251 22.37 19.74 -4.88
N ASN A 252 23.63 20.13 -4.66
CA ASN A 252 24.48 20.72 -5.69
C ASN A 252 24.72 19.77 -6.88
N VAL A 253 24.81 18.47 -6.63
CA VAL A 253 24.96 17.44 -7.69
C VAL A 253 23.69 17.39 -8.53
N TYR A 254 22.52 17.35 -7.87
CA TYR A 254 21.24 17.37 -8.56
C TYR A 254 21.04 18.66 -9.38
N GLN A 255 21.42 19.82 -8.82
CA GLN A 255 21.36 21.10 -9.53
C GLN A 255 22.27 21.13 -10.78
N LYS A 256 23.47 20.54 -10.71
CA LYS A 256 24.37 20.38 -11.87
C LYS A 256 23.73 19.50 -12.95
N TYR A 257 23.10 18.40 -12.55
CA TYR A 257 22.37 17.51 -13.46
C TYR A 257 21.22 18.24 -14.18
N LEU A 258 20.40 19.00 -13.46
CA LEU A 258 19.34 19.81 -14.06
C LEU A 258 19.86 20.86 -15.04
N LYS A 259 21.00 21.51 -14.72
CA LYS A 259 21.67 22.46 -15.64
C LYS A 259 22.15 21.75 -16.91
N LEU A 260 22.72 20.55 -16.78
CA LEU A 260 23.15 19.75 -17.92
C LEU A 260 21.97 19.42 -18.83
N ILE A 261 20.89 18.90 -18.29
CA ILE A 261 19.66 18.62 -19.07
C ILE A 261 19.17 19.89 -19.79
N LYS A 262 19.10 21.02 -19.07
CA LYS A 262 18.64 22.30 -19.65
C LYS A 262 19.49 22.73 -20.84
N ASN A 263 20.79 22.44 -20.84
CA ASN A 263 21.70 22.82 -21.91
C ASN A 263 21.73 21.82 -23.06
N SER A 264 21.24 20.59 -22.83
CA SER A 264 21.21 19.50 -23.83
C SER A 264 19.88 19.43 -24.59
N LEU A 265 18.84 20.07 -24.09
CA LEU A 265 17.49 20.16 -24.67
C LEU A 265 17.26 21.54 -25.30
#